data_82ea3bf3798e01e27afb155f13edec3f
#
_entry.id   82ea3bf3798e01e27afb155f13edec3f
#
_cell.length_a   1.000
_cell.length_b   1.000
_cell.length_c   1.000
_cell.angle_alpha   90.00
_cell.angle_beta   90.00
_cell.angle_gamma   90.00
#
_symmetry.space_group_name_H-M   'P 1'
#
loop_
_entity.id
_entity.type
_entity.pdbx_description
1 polymer ?
#
loop_
_entity_poly.entity_id
_entity_poly.type
_entity_poly.pdbx_seq_one_letter_code
_entity_poly.pdbx_strand_id
1 'polypeptide(L)'
;ELRFGDHLPECRLAGDKTRITQVLINFINNALKFTREGSVTLGYRCDDGMMLTFYVEDTGTGIPEQEQESVFERFVKLNSFVQGTGLGLAISKSIVEQMGGRIGLNSEPGKGSCFWFTHPYIRTRSVSAVASDAEMRQPGVSEGKMPVVLVAEDTDSNFLLVSLILKKGYEVLRAHNGAEAVRMCREFAPDVVLMDMKMPVMDGLEATRQIREAGSSVPIIAVTAYA
;
A
#
# COMPACT_ATOMS: atom_id res chain seq x y z
N GLU A 1 -0.21 14.02 11.84
CA GLU A 1 -1.51 13.40 11.65
C GLU A 1 -1.66 12.88 10.21
N LEU A 2 -2.16 11.66 10.01
CA LEU A 2 -2.48 11.11 8.70
C LEU A 2 -3.96 11.36 8.38
N ARG A 3 -4.25 11.90 7.20
CA ARG A 3 -5.60 12.22 6.73
C ARG A 3 -5.90 11.53 5.41
N PHE A 4 -7.19 11.27 5.18
CA PHE A 4 -7.67 10.83 3.87
C PHE A 4 -8.39 12.01 3.20
N GLY A 5 -7.93 12.35 2.00
CA GLY A 5 -8.50 13.41 1.18
C GLY A 5 -9.63 12.90 0.27
N ASP A 6 -9.72 13.50 -0.92
CA ASP A 6 -10.73 13.14 -1.91
C ASP A 6 -10.64 11.66 -2.28
N HIS A 7 -11.81 11.02 -2.42
CA HIS A 7 -11.93 9.65 -2.90
C HIS A 7 -13.27 9.44 -3.59
N LEU A 8 -13.30 8.56 -4.56
CA LEU A 8 -14.54 8.13 -5.20
C LEU A 8 -15.25 7.10 -4.30
N PRO A 9 -16.59 7.11 -4.21
CA PRO A 9 -17.34 6.16 -3.40
C PRO A 9 -17.07 4.71 -3.79
N GLU A 10 -16.90 4.44 -5.09
CA GLU A 10 -16.50 3.16 -5.65
C GLU A 10 -15.56 3.40 -6.84
N CYS A 11 -14.36 2.84 -6.78
CA CYS A 11 -13.38 2.93 -7.84
C CYS A 11 -12.74 1.56 -8.07
N ARG A 12 -12.95 1.01 -9.27
CA ARG A 12 -12.29 -0.23 -9.71
C ARG A 12 -11.28 0.13 -10.78
N LEU A 13 -10.02 -0.07 -10.46
CA LEU A 13 -8.89 0.23 -11.33
C LEU A 13 -8.32 -1.05 -11.92
N ALA A 14 -8.23 -1.11 -13.25
CA ALA A 14 -7.45 -2.13 -13.93
C ALA A 14 -5.99 -1.65 -14.00
N GLY A 15 -5.09 -2.29 -13.26
CA GLY A 15 -3.68 -1.90 -13.20
C GLY A 15 -2.87 -2.80 -12.28
N ASP A 16 -1.56 -2.59 -12.29
CA ASP A 16 -0.65 -3.29 -11.38
C ASP A 16 -0.74 -2.68 -9.98
N LYS A 17 -1.51 -3.34 -9.11
CA LYS A 17 -1.68 -2.94 -7.71
C LYS A 17 -0.35 -2.77 -6.99
N THR A 18 0.61 -3.67 -7.24
CA THR A 18 1.91 -3.67 -6.56
C THR A 18 2.69 -2.42 -6.92
N ARG A 19 2.72 -2.06 -8.20
CA ARG A 19 3.43 -0.86 -8.68
C ARG A 19 2.79 0.43 -8.18
N ILE A 20 1.46 0.52 -8.22
CA ILE A 20 0.72 1.68 -7.67
C ILE A 20 1.03 1.83 -6.18
N THR A 21 0.97 0.74 -5.42
CA THR A 21 1.28 0.74 -3.99
C THR A 21 2.73 1.14 -3.72
N GLN A 22 3.68 0.67 -4.51
CA GLN A 22 5.10 1.04 -4.40
C GLN A 22 5.33 2.55 -4.56
N VAL A 23 4.67 3.17 -5.52
CA VAL A 23 4.74 4.63 -5.72
C VAL A 23 4.15 5.38 -4.52
N LEU A 24 2.94 4.96 -4.07
CA LEU A 24 2.27 5.59 -2.93
C LEU A 24 3.08 5.48 -1.64
N ILE A 25 3.64 4.30 -1.34
CA ILE A 25 4.50 4.09 -0.16
C ILE A 25 5.73 5.02 -0.22
N ASN A 26 6.35 5.16 -1.39
CA ASN A 26 7.50 6.06 -1.54
C ASN A 26 7.11 7.51 -1.25
N PHE A 27 5.95 7.97 -1.75
CA PHE A 27 5.46 9.34 -1.47
C PHE A 27 5.14 9.53 0.01
N ILE A 28 4.45 8.57 0.64
CA ILE A 28 4.11 8.63 2.07
C ILE A 28 5.37 8.66 2.92
N ASN A 29 6.36 7.81 2.63
CA ASN A 29 7.63 7.79 3.36
C ASN A 29 8.37 9.12 3.23
N ASN A 30 8.36 9.75 2.06
CA ASN A 30 8.93 11.08 1.87
C ASN A 30 8.16 12.12 2.69
N ALA A 31 6.84 12.14 2.62
CA ALA A 31 5.99 13.05 3.39
C ALA A 31 6.25 12.94 4.90
N LEU A 32 6.25 11.71 5.45
CA LEU A 32 6.54 11.45 6.87
C LEU A 32 7.96 11.88 7.29
N LYS A 33 8.93 11.73 6.39
CA LYS A 33 10.33 12.08 6.63
C LYS A 33 10.55 13.59 6.71
N PHE A 34 9.81 14.37 5.92
CA PHE A 34 9.97 15.81 5.81
C PHE A 34 8.92 16.63 6.57
N THR A 35 7.95 15.95 7.19
CA THR A 35 6.94 16.57 8.05
C THR A 35 7.18 16.19 9.52
N ARG A 36 7.80 17.08 10.29
CA ARG A 36 8.02 16.85 11.73
C ARG A 36 6.76 17.07 12.54
N GLU A 37 6.03 18.13 12.22
CA GLU A 37 4.75 18.50 12.84
C GLU A 37 3.77 18.87 11.73
N GLY A 38 2.49 18.49 11.90
CA GLY A 38 1.43 18.76 10.93
C GLY A 38 0.72 17.50 10.43
N SER A 39 0.41 17.47 9.15
CA SER A 39 -0.39 16.37 8.56
C SER A 39 0.16 15.90 7.23
N VAL A 40 -0.14 14.64 6.93
CA VAL A 40 0.04 14.00 5.62
C VAL A 40 -1.32 13.55 5.15
N THR A 41 -1.73 13.97 3.96
CA THR A 41 -3.01 13.64 3.35
C THR A 41 -2.80 12.77 2.13
N LEU A 42 -3.45 11.60 2.10
CA LEU A 42 -3.50 10.70 0.95
C LEU A 42 -4.88 10.79 0.30
N GLY A 43 -4.93 10.99 -1.01
CA GLY A 43 -6.19 11.02 -1.74
C GLY A 43 -6.05 10.60 -3.20
N TYR A 44 -7.21 10.46 -3.86
CA TYR A 44 -7.26 10.28 -5.30
C TYR A 44 -8.56 10.88 -5.86
N ARG A 45 -8.47 11.40 -7.08
CA ARG A 45 -9.60 12.01 -7.79
C ARG A 45 -9.58 11.64 -9.27
N CYS A 46 -10.72 11.80 -9.90
CA CYS A 46 -10.88 11.61 -11.33
C CYS A 46 -11.53 12.88 -11.90
N ASP A 47 -10.72 13.72 -12.54
CA ASP A 47 -11.18 15.04 -12.97
C ASP A 47 -11.85 14.98 -14.36
N ASP A 48 -11.40 14.11 -15.27
CA ASP A 48 -11.84 14.01 -16.67
C ASP A 48 -12.53 12.67 -17.02
N GLY A 49 -12.69 11.78 -16.05
CA GLY A 49 -13.26 10.43 -16.27
C GLY A 49 -12.34 9.45 -17.00
N MET A 50 -11.14 9.86 -17.42
CA MET A 50 -10.18 9.05 -18.15
C MET A 50 -8.90 8.77 -17.36
N MET A 51 -8.54 9.65 -16.43
CA MET A 51 -7.34 9.52 -15.61
C MET A 51 -7.70 9.62 -14.14
N LEU A 52 -7.14 8.73 -13.32
CA LEU A 52 -7.11 8.88 -11.87
C LEU A 52 -5.83 9.62 -11.48
N THR A 53 -5.96 10.66 -10.67
CA THR A 53 -4.85 11.36 -10.04
C THR A 53 -4.76 10.93 -8.59
N PHE A 54 -3.69 10.22 -8.24
CA PHE A 54 -3.33 9.90 -6.86
C PHE A 54 -2.40 10.97 -6.33
N TYR A 55 -2.58 11.37 -5.07
CA TYR A 55 -1.72 12.38 -4.45
C TYR A 55 -1.43 12.09 -2.99
N VAL A 56 -0.25 12.53 -2.56
CA VAL A 56 0.16 12.60 -1.16
C VAL A 56 0.60 14.03 -0.90
N GLU A 57 -0.12 14.71 -0.04
CA GLU A 57 0.13 16.08 0.37
C GLU A 57 0.65 16.11 1.80
N ASP A 58 1.71 16.84 2.04
CA ASP A 58 2.31 17.05 3.36
C ASP A 58 2.38 18.54 3.70
N THR A 59 2.39 18.85 5.00
CA THR A 59 2.59 20.20 5.54
C THR A 59 4.02 20.41 6.04
N GLY A 60 4.98 19.77 5.42
CA GLY A 60 6.38 19.77 5.82
C GLY A 60 7.17 20.99 5.33
N THR A 61 8.47 20.79 5.16
CA THR A 61 9.41 21.88 4.84
C THR A 61 9.21 22.47 3.44
N GLY A 62 8.53 21.76 2.54
CA GLY A 62 8.45 22.12 1.13
C GLY A 62 9.79 22.02 0.41
N ILE A 63 9.77 22.31 -0.89
CA ILE A 63 10.90 22.17 -1.81
C ILE A 63 11.05 23.48 -2.62
N PRO A 64 12.24 24.08 -2.64
CA PRO A 64 12.52 25.27 -3.45
C PRO A 64 12.28 25.03 -4.93
N GLU A 65 11.74 26.01 -5.64
CA GLU A 65 11.38 25.92 -7.05
C GLU A 65 12.55 25.41 -7.93
N GLN A 66 13.75 25.88 -7.65
CA GLN A 66 14.97 25.50 -8.37
C GLN A 66 15.33 24.01 -8.25
N GLU A 67 14.83 23.34 -7.23
CA GLU A 67 15.11 21.93 -6.94
C GLU A 67 13.97 20.99 -7.39
N GLN A 68 12.78 21.53 -7.69
CA GLN A 68 11.58 20.72 -7.97
C GLN A 68 11.69 19.86 -9.24
N GLU A 69 12.39 20.33 -10.26
CA GLU A 69 12.59 19.54 -11.49
C GLU A 69 13.53 18.36 -11.25
N SER A 70 14.58 18.58 -10.43
CA SER A 70 15.63 17.58 -10.21
C SER A 70 15.25 16.48 -9.21
N VAL A 71 14.17 16.64 -8.41
CA VAL A 71 13.82 15.64 -7.37
C VAL A 71 13.50 14.24 -7.94
N PHE A 72 13.11 14.17 -9.21
CA PHE A 72 12.85 12.91 -9.91
C PHE A 72 14.08 12.33 -10.62
N GLU A 73 15.23 12.97 -10.54
CA GLU A 73 16.48 12.46 -11.08
C GLU A 73 17.13 11.45 -10.12
N ARG A 74 17.97 10.57 -10.67
CA ARG A 74 18.64 9.53 -9.88
C ARG A 74 19.71 10.15 -9.00
N PHE A 75 19.80 9.66 -7.75
CA PHE A 75 20.82 10.05 -6.76
C PHE A 75 20.71 11.51 -6.28
N VAL A 76 19.66 12.22 -6.62
CA VAL A 76 19.41 13.57 -6.11
C VAL A 76 18.91 13.50 -4.68
N LYS A 77 19.53 14.29 -3.80
CA LYS A 77 19.13 14.47 -2.40
C LYS A 77 19.13 15.97 -2.11
N LEU A 78 17.99 16.50 -1.75
CA LEU A 78 17.83 17.91 -1.37
C LEU A 78 18.50 18.23 -0.03
N ASN A 79 18.71 17.21 0.80
CA ASN A 79 19.38 17.36 2.09
C ASN A 79 20.29 16.14 2.33
N SER A 80 21.60 16.39 2.38
CA SER A 80 22.64 15.37 2.60
C SER A 80 22.58 14.70 3.97
N PHE A 81 21.98 15.36 4.97
CA PHE A 81 21.84 14.84 6.33
C PHE A 81 20.67 13.87 6.49
N VAL A 82 19.79 13.77 5.51
CA VAL A 82 18.61 12.93 5.59
C VAL A 82 18.87 11.59 4.91
N GLN A 83 18.70 10.50 5.67
CA GLN A 83 18.97 9.13 5.21
C GLN A 83 18.10 8.75 3.99
N GLY A 84 18.73 8.14 2.98
CA GLY A 84 18.05 7.68 1.77
C GLY A 84 19.03 7.52 0.61
N THR A 85 18.68 6.74 -0.41
CA THR A 85 19.51 6.46 -1.58
C THR A 85 19.39 7.52 -2.68
N GLY A 86 18.35 8.36 -2.67
CA GLY A 86 18.03 9.29 -3.77
C GLY A 86 17.49 8.58 -5.02
N LEU A 87 17.01 7.34 -4.89
CA LEU A 87 16.48 6.55 -6.00
C LEU A 87 14.95 6.43 -6.00
N GLY A 88 14.30 6.64 -4.86
CA GLY A 88 12.87 6.38 -4.70
C GLY A 88 11.99 7.12 -5.70
N LEU A 89 12.14 8.44 -5.83
CA LEU A 89 11.34 9.25 -6.76
C LEU A 89 11.66 8.95 -8.23
N ALA A 90 12.92 8.67 -8.56
CA ALA A 90 13.32 8.27 -9.92
C ALA A 90 12.70 6.91 -10.32
N ILE A 91 12.66 5.95 -9.38
CA ILE A 91 11.99 4.65 -9.58
C ILE A 91 10.48 4.88 -9.71
N SER A 92 9.88 5.71 -8.86
CA SER A 92 8.45 6.04 -8.96
C SER A 92 8.10 6.66 -10.31
N LYS A 93 8.94 7.55 -10.84
CA LYS A 93 8.78 8.13 -12.18
C LYS A 93 8.78 7.06 -13.25
N SER A 94 9.76 6.17 -13.24
CA SER A 94 9.86 5.08 -14.22
C SER A 94 8.63 4.15 -14.16
N ILE A 95 8.16 3.81 -12.97
CA ILE A 95 6.97 2.98 -12.77
C ILE A 95 5.74 3.65 -13.36
N VAL A 96 5.50 4.92 -13.02
CA VAL A 96 4.33 5.67 -13.47
C VAL A 96 4.33 5.84 -15.00
N GLU A 97 5.47 6.15 -15.60
CA GLU A 97 5.61 6.27 -17.05
C GLU A 97 5.34 4.93 -17.77
N GLN A 98 5.82 3.81 -17.22
CA GLN A 98 5.53 2.46 -17.74
C GLN A 98 4.04 2.09 -17.64
N MET A 99 3.32 2.63 -16.66
CA MET A 99 1.88 2.46 -16.52
C MET A 99 1.06 3.43 -17.40
N GLY A 100 1.71 4.26 -18.22
CA GLY A 100 1.04 5.24 -19.10
C GLY A 100 0.55 6.49 -18.38
N GLY A 101 1.04 6.75 -17.17
CA GLY A 101 0.73 7.91 -16.35
C GLY A 101 1.78 9.02 -16.44
N ARG A 102 1.53 10.07 -15.67
CA ARG A 102 2.45 11.20 -15.43
C ARG A 102 2.66 11.36 -13.93
N ILE A 103 3.84 11.80 -13.55
CA ILE A 103 4.20 12.11 -12.17
C ILE A 103 4.58 13.58 -12.05
N GLY A 104 4.29 14.18 -10.91
CA GLY A 104 4.62 15.56 -10.67
C GLY A 104 4.64 15.95 -9.20
N LEU A 105 4.98 17.20 -8.98
CA LEU A 105 5.13 17.83 -7.68
C LEU A 105 4.59 19.26 -7.74
N ASN A 106 3.84 19.64 -6.71
CA ASN A 106 3.53 21.03 -6.39
C ASN A 106 4.06 21.28 -4.97
N SER A 107 4.94 22.25 -4.80
CA SER A 107 5.55 22.49 -3.50
C SER A 107 5.86 23.98 -3.31
N GLU A 108 5.78 24.43 -2.04
CA GLU A 108 6.15 25.77 -1.64
C GLU A 108 6.97 25.68 -0.35
N PRO A 109 8.17 26.31 -0.29
CA PRO A 109 9.00 26.31 0.90
C PRO A 109 8.23 26.77 2.13
N GLY A 110 8.27 25.99 3.20
CA GLY A 110 7.59 26.26 4.47
C GLY A 110 6.09 25.96 4.50
N LYS A 111 5.47 25.56 3.37
CA LYS A 111 4.05 25.17 3.32
C LYS A 111 3.84 23.69 3.10
N GLY A 112 4.84 22.99 2.58
CA GLY A 112 4.80 21.55 2.32
C GLY A 112 4.85 21.19 0.84
N SER A 113 4.56 19.93 0.54
CA SER A 113 4.64 19.38 -0.82
C SER A 113 3.43 18.50 -1.12
N CYS A 114 3.01 18.50 -2.38
CA CYS A 114 2.01 17.58 -2.91
C CYS A 114 2.64 16.81 -4.07
N PHE A 115 3.01 15.56 -3.83
CA PHE A 115 3.43 14.63 -4.86
C PHE A 115 2.22 13.94 -5.46
N TRP A 116 2.13 13.90 -6.77
CA TRP A 116 1.01 13.28 -7.46
C TRP A 116 1.46 12.46 -8.66
N PHE A 117 0.63 11.48 -9.03
CA PHE A 117 0.77 10.77 -10.29
C PHE A 117 -0.59 10.42 -10.87
N THR A 118 -0.63 10.28 -12.20
CA THR A 118 -1.85 9.86 -12.90
C THR A 118 -1.74 8.40 -13.34
N HIS A 119 -2.90 7.75 -13.48
CA HIS A 119 -3.03 6.41 -14.03
C HIS A 119 -4.26 6.36 -14.96
N PRO A 120 -4.17 5.73 -16.14
CA PRO A 120 -5.33 5.57 -17.01
C PRO A 120 -6.48 4.88 -16.27
N TYR A 121 -7.67 5.48 -16.34
CA TYR A 121 -8.88 4.98 -15.70
C TYR A 121 -9.86 4.46 -16.74
N ILE A 122 -9.88 3.16 -16.94
CA ILE A 122 -10.89 2.51 -17.75
C ILE A 122 -12.08 2.23 -16.83
N ARG A 123 -13.09 3.07 -16.89
CA ARG A 123 -14.34 2.84 -16.16
C ARG A 123 -14.98 1.57 -16.72
N THR A 124 -14.73 0.44 -16.09
CA THR A 124 -15.50 -0.78 -16.40
C THR A 124 -16.94 -0.50 -16.01
N ARG A 125 -17.81 -0.22 -17.02
CA ARG A 125 -19.25 -0.30 -16.81
C ARG A 125 -19.51 -1.65 -16.19
N SER A 126 -20.21 -1.65 -15.08
CA SER A 126 -20.78 -2.87 -14.52
C SER A 126 -21.54 -3.55 -15.65
N VAL A 127 -20.95 -4.55 -16.26
CA VAL A 127 -21.70 -5.49 -17.08
C VAL A 127 -22.58 -6.23 -16.09
N SER A 128 -23.85 -5.81 -16.05
CA SER A 128 -24.90 -6.56 -15.40
C SER A 128 -24.76 -7.99 -15.87
N ALA A 129 -24.60 -8.86 -14.90
CA ALA A 129 -24.61 -10.29 -14.96
C ALA A 129 -25.15 -10.89 -16.27
N VAL A 130 -24.27 -11.43 -17.09
CA VAL A 130 -24.58 -12.65 -17.82
C VAL A 130 -23.73 -13.73 -17.13
N ALA A 131 -24.46 -14.49 -16.33
CA ALA A 131 -23.94 -15.65 -15.66
C ALA A 131 -23.34 -16.61 -16.70
N SER A 132 -22.08 -16.93 -16.56
CA SER A 132 -21.57 -18.23 -16.95
C SER A 132 -20.98 -18.84 -15.69
N ASP A 133 -21.68 -19.89 -15.25
CA ASP A 133 -21.35 -20.73 -14.12
C ASP A 133 -19.93 -21.28 -14.27
N ALA A 134 -19.02 -20.71 -13.53
CA ALA A 134 -17.85 -21.39 -13.06
C ALA A 134 -17.86 -21.17 -11.54
N GLU A 135 -18.28 -22.21 -10.85
CA GLU A 135 -18.40 -22.28 -9.39
C GLU A 135 -17.09 -21.89 -8.72
N MET A 136 -16.95 -20.60 -8.37
CA MET A 136 -16.11 -20.22 -7.24
C MET A 136 -16.94 -20.46 -5.98
N ARG A 137 -16.73 -21.58 -5.35
CA ARG A 137 -17.20 -21.84 -3.99
C ARG A 137 -16.76 -20.69 -3.11
N GLN A 138 -17.71 -19.83 -2.73
CA GLN A 138 -17.55 -18.93 -1.61
C GLN A 138 -17.35 -19.79 -0.36
N PRO A 139 -16.30 -19.58 0.45
CA PRO A 139 -16.30 -20.11 1.81
C PRO A 139 -17.52 -19.51 2.52
N GLY A 140 -18.34 -20.36 3.12
CA GLY A 140 -19.61 -20.01 3.71
C GLY A 140 -19.47 -18.82 4.67
N VAL A 141 -20.13 -17.74 4.32
CA VAL A 141 -20.34 -16.60 5.21
C VAL A 141 -21.37 -17.07 6.25
N SER A 142 -20.89 -17.45 7.41
CA SER A 142 -21.73 -17.58 8.60
C SER A 142 -22.21 -16.18 8.97
N GLU A 143 -23.51 -15.97 8.94
CA GLU A 143 -24.16 -14.72 9.32
C GLU A 143 -23.67 -14.24 10.70
N GLY A 144 -23.02 -13.08 10.74
CA GLY A 144 -22.78 -12.29 11.94
C GLY A 144 -21.35 -12.20 12.49
N LYS A 145 -20.33 -12.90 11.92
CA LYS A 145 -18.95 -12.78 12.40
C LYS A 145 -18.06 -12.13 11.33
N MET A 146 -17.30 -11.10 11.74
CA MET A 146 -16.32 -10.48 10.84
C MET A 146 -15.22 -11.49 10.49
N PRO A 147 -14.81 -11.60 9.20
CA PRO A 147 -13.70 -12.47 8.83
C PRO A 147 -12.41 -12.06 9.55
N VAL A 148 -11.63 -13.05 9.98
CA VAL A 148 -10.40 -12.87 10.73
C VAL A 148 -9.21 -12.89 9.79
N VAL A 149 -8.42 -11.82 9.77
CA VAL A 149 -7.17 -11.69 9.01
C VAL A 149 -5.99 -11.72 9.97
N LEU A 150 -5.10 -12.68 9.81
CA LEU A 150 -3.83 -12.71 10.52
C LEU A 150 -2.76 -11.99 9.67
N VAL A 151 -2.17 -10.94 10.23
CA VAL A 151 -1.08 -10.17 9.60
C VAL A 151 0.22 -10.50 10.33
N ALA A 152 1.12 -11.19 9.64
CA ALA A 152 2.48 -11.46 10.11
C ALA A 152 3.42 -10.38 9.55
N GLU A 153 3.82 -9.45 10.42
CA GLU A 153 4.62 -8.25 10.08
C GLU A 153 5.37 -7.80 11.33
N ASP A 154 6.69 -7.73 11.26
CA ASP A 154 7.56 -7.36 12.38
C ASP A 154 7.62 -5.84 12.61
N THR A 155 7.41 -5.06 11.55
CA THR A 155 7.51 -3.60 11.60
C THR A 155 6.17 -2.94 11.97
N ASP A 156 6.16 -2.17 13.06
CA ASP A 156 4.94 -1.53 13.58
C ASP A 156 4.25 -0.60 12.56
N SER A 157 5.02 0.16 11.79
CA SER A 157 4.46 1.08 10.78
C SER A 157 3.76 0.34 9.64
N ASN A 158 4.33 -0.77 9.18
CA ASN A 158 3.74 -1.60 8.13
C ASN A 158 2.46 -2.27 8.62
N PHE A 159 2.52 -2.87 9.83
CA PHE A 159 1.33 -3.45 10.45
C PHE A 159 0.22 -2.42 10.63
N LEU A 160 0.54 -1.21 11.13
CA LEU A 160 -0.44 -0.15 11.32
C LEU A 160 -1.12 0.22 9.99
N LEU A 161 -0.36 0.35 8.91
CA LEU A 161 -0.90 0.65 7.58
C LEU A 161 -1.88 -0.43 7.11
N VAL A 162 -1.48 -1.70 7.19
CA VAL A 162 -2.31 -2.84 6.80
C VAL A 162 -3.57 -2.93 7.68
N SER A 163 -3.42 -2.75 8.99
CA SER A 163 -4.54 -2.79 9.93
C SER A 163 -5.57 -1.69 9.69
N LEU A 164 -5.13 -0.47 9.34
CA LEU A 164 -6.03 0.64 8.99
C LEU A 164 -6.85 0.35 7.72
N ILE A 165 -6.25 -0.31 6.73
CA ILE A 165 -6.94 -0.69 5.50
C ILE A 165 -8.01 -1.77 5.78
N LEU A 166 -7.69 -2.74 6.65
CA LEU A 166 -8.55 -3.89 6.90
C LEU A 166 -9.64 -3.63 7.97
N LYS A 167 -9.45 -2.64 8.86
CA LYS A 167 -10.29 -2.38 10.03
C LYS A 167 -11.79 -2.19 9.74
N LYS A 168 -12.16 -1.79 8.54
CA LYS A 168 -13.57 -1.54 8.19
C LYS A 168 -14.39 -2.80 7.87
N GLY A 169 -13.76 -3.96 7.69
CA GLY A 169 -14.45 -5.18 7.28
C GLY A 169 -13.90 -6.48 7.84
N TYR A 170 -12.83 -6.40 8.65
CA TYR A 170 -12.11 -7.58 9.14
C TYR A 170 -11.72 -7.42 10.60
N GLU A 171 -11.68 -8.54 11.33
CA GLU A 171 -10.99 -8.65 12.60
C GLU A 171 -9.51 -8.91 12.31
N VAL A 172 -8.61 -8.03 12.76
CA VAL A 172 -7.18 -8.10 12.43
C VAL A 172 -6.39 -8.58 13.65
N LEU A 173 -5.71 -9.70 13.46
CA LEU A 173 -4.74 -10.25 14.43
C LEU A 173 -3.33 -9.94 13.93
N ARG A 174 -2.39 -9.75 14.88
CA ARG A 174 -0.98 -9.52 14.56
C ARG A 174 -0.09 -10.64 15.05
N ALA A 175 0.84 -11.08 14.21
CA ALA A 175 2.01 -11.86 14.56
C ALA A 175 3.28 -11.04 14.25
N HIS A 176 4.24 -11.00 15.18
CA HIS A 176 5.49 -10.23 15.01
C HIS A 176 6.62 -11.00 14.31
N ASN A 177 6.39 -12.27 14.01
CA ASN A 177 7.34 -13.16 13.33
C ASN A 177 6.62 -14.41 12.84
N GLY A 178 7.33 -15.22 12.02
CA GLY A 178 6.76 -16.44 11.46
C GLY A 178 6.37 -17.49 12.50
N ALA A 179 7.10 -17.60 13.61
CA ALA A 179 6.78 -18.57 14.65
C ALA A 179 5.47 -18.23 15.38
N GLU A 180 5.22 -16.95 15.63
CA GLU A 180 3.93 -16.47 16.12
C GLU A 180 2.81 -16.73 15.13
N ALA A 181 3.06 -16.48 13.83
CA ALA A 181 2.07 -16.73 12.79
C ALA A 181 1.65 -18.20 12.73
N VAL A 182 2.61 -19.14 12.83
CA VAL A 182 2.32 -20.58 12.86
C VAL A 182 1.45 -20.93 14.08
N ARG A 183 1.80 -20.43 15.26
CA ARG A 183 1.04 -20.66 16.49
C ARG A 183 -0.38 -20.09 16.36
N MET A 184 -0.50 -18.84 15.93
CA MET A 184 -1.79 -18.13 15.84
C MET A 184 -2.71 -18.73 14.75
N CYS A 185 -2.16 -19.26 13.67
CA CYS A 185 -2.96 -20.01 12.69
C CYS A 185 -3.65 -21.23 13.29
N ARG A 186 -2.99 -21.94 14.22
CA ARG A 186 -3.57 -23.10 14.92
C ARG A 186 -4.60 -22.67 15.98
N GLU A 187 -4.32 -21.59 16.69
CA GLU A 187 -5.13 -21.13 17.83
C GLU A 187 -6.42 -20.42 17.38
N PHE A 188 -6.31 -19.53 16.38
CA PHE A 188 -7.41 -18.65 15.97
C PHE A 188 -8.09 -19.06 14.67
N ALA A 189 -7.52 -19.99 13.91
CA ALA A 189 -8.02 -20.44 12.60
C ALA A 189 -8.46 -19.26 11.69
N PRO A 190 -7.56 -18.32 11.33
CA PRO A 190 -7.91 -17.15 10.54
C PRO A 190 -8.42 -17.53 9.15
N ASP A 191 -9.26 -16.68 8.57
CA ASP A 191 -9.80 -16.86 7.22
C ASP A 191 -8.75 -16.60 6.12
N VAL A 192 -7.75 -15.73 6.42
CA VAL A 192 -6.62 -15.43 5.53
C VAL A 192 -5.41 -14.98 6.34
N VAL A 193 -4.22 -15.26 5.83
CA VAL A 193 -2.95 -14.80 6.41
C VAL A 193 -2.26 -13.87 5.41
N LEU A 194 -1.89 -12.67 5.85
CA LEU A 194 -0.95 -11.80 5.15
C LEU A 194 0.42 -12.03 5.78
N MET A 195 1.38 -12.54 5.00
CA MET A 195 2.67 -13.01 5.50
C MET A 195 3.81 -12.19 4.92
N ASP A 196 4.50 -11.42 5.73
CA ASP A 196 5.78 -10.87 5.30
C ASP A 196 6.81 -11.99 5.11
N MET A 197 7.54 -11.89 4.02
CA MET A 197 8.56 -12.89 3.67
C MET A 197 9.85 -12.71 4.46
N LYS A 198 10.12 -11.52 5.01
CA LYS A 198 11.35 -11.23 5.76
C LYS A 198 11.03 -10.79 7.19
N MET A 199 11.05 -11.72 8.11
CA MET A 199 10.84 -11.47 9.53
C MET A 199 11.96 -12.09 10.37
N PRO A 200 12.24 -11.54 11.58
CA PRO A 200 13.17 -12.14 12.53
C PRO A 200 12.62 -13.47 13.09
N VAL A 201 13.49 -14.26 13.70
CA VAL A 201 13.18 -15.55 14.36
C VAL A 201 12.79 -16.65 13.38
N MET A 202 11.77 -16.43 12.54
CA MET A 202 11.30 -17.33 11.49
C MET A 202 10.77 -16.48 10.34
N ASP A 203 11.27 -16.70 9.14
CA ASP A 203 10.82 -16.02 7.94
C ASP A 203 9.45 -16.52 7.44
N GLY A 204 8.84 -15.79 6.49
CA GLY A 204 7.51 -16.11 5.98
C GLY A 204 7.46 -17.40 5.17
N LEU A 205 8.57 -17.78 4.52
CA LEU A 205 8.63 -19.02 3.74
C LEU A 205 8.60 -20.24 4.66
N GLU A 206 9.43 -20.24 5.71
CA GLU A 206 9.47 -21.31 6.70
C GLU A 206 8.16 -21.38 7.48
N ALA A 207 7.59 -20.23 7.86
CA ALA A 207 6.28 -20.16 8.50
C ALA A 207 5.18 -20.80 7.62
N THR A 208 5.16 -20.44 6.33
CA THR A 208 4.20 -21.00 5.38
C THR A 208 4.35 -22.51 5.27
N ARG A 209 5.58 -23.04 5.19
CA ARG A 209 5.86 -24.46 5.15
C ARG A 209 5.29 -25.17 6.38
N GLN A 210 5.55 -24.66 7.59
CA GLN A 210 5.08 -25.25 8.84
C GLN A 210 3.55 -25.19 8.99
N ILE A 211 2.90 -24.12 8.52
CA ILE A 211 1.43 -24.02 8.49
C ILE A 211 0.85 -25.09 7.57
N ARG A 212 1.46 -25.33 6.40
CA ARG A 212 1.03 -26.39 5.47
C ARG A 212 1.28 -27.79 5.99
N GLU A 213 2.43 -28.06 6.61
CA GLU A 213 2.76 -29.33 7.25
C GLU A 213 1.81 -29.67 8.43
N ALA A 214 1.30 -28.64 9.11
CA ALA A 214 0.29 -28.80 10.14
C ALA A 214 -1.12 -29.09 9.58
N GLY A 215 -1.27 -29.23 8.24
CA GLY A 215 -2.53 -29.57 7.57
C GLY A 215 -3.47 -28.38 7.33
N SER A 216 -3.04 -27.14 7.57
CA SER A 216 -3.87 -25.97 7.32
C SER A 216 -3.88 -25.60 5.84
N SER A 217 -5.07 -25.41 5.27
CA SER A 217 -5.31 -24.91 3.91
C SER A 217 -5.64 -23.42 3.87
N VAL A 218 -5.46 -22.68 4.98
CA VAL A 218 -5.73 -21.25 5.04
C VAL A 218 -5.05 -20.51 3.88
N PRO A 219 -5.75 -19.60 3.17
CA PRO A 219 -5.12 -18.77 2.16
C PRO A 219 -4.00 -17.94 2.77
N ILE A 220 -2.80 -18.01 2.19
CA ILE A 220 -1.63 -17.21 2.60
C ILE A 220 -1.24 -16.33 1.43
N ILE A 221 -1.24 -15.02 1.68
CA ILE A 221 -0.82 -13.99 0.73
C ILE A 221 0.54 -13.48 1.18
N ALA A 222 1.56 -13.70 0.35
CA ALA A 222 2.88 -13.16 0.62
C ALA A 222 2.85 -11.63 0.47
N VAL A 223 3.31 -10.94 1.49
CA VAL A 223 3.55 -9.50 1.49
C VAL A 223 5.07 -9.31 1.48
N THR A 224 5.63 -8.71 0.44
CA THR A 224 7.06 -8.50 0.35
C THR A 224 7.36 -7.07 -0.04
N ALA A 225 8.30 -6.46 0.66
CA ALA A 225 8.84 -5.14 0.32
C ALA A 225 9.93 -5.22 -0.77
N TYR A 226 10.22 -6.44 -1.27
CA TYR A 226 11.23 -6.68 -2.30
C TYR A 226 10.64 -7.46 -3.48
N ALA A 227 10.50 -6.79 -4.57
CA ALA A 227 10.59 -7.33 -5.91
C ALA A 227 11.77 -6.69 -6.63
#